data_106b2e0e88dabb988e760d5934e2d8a3
#
_entry.id   106b2e0e88dabb988e760d5934e2d8a3
#
_cell.length_a   1.000
_cell.length_b   1.000
_cell.length_c   1.000
_cell.angle_alpha   90.00
_cell.angle_beta   90.00
_cell.angle_gamma   90.00
#
_symmetry.space_group_name_H-M   'P 1'
#
loop_
_entity.id
_entity.type
_entity.pdbx_description
1 polymer ?
#
loop_
_entity_poly.entity_id
_entity_poly.type
_entity_poly.pdbx_seq_one_letter_code
_entity_poly.pdbx_strand_id
1 'polypeptide(L)'
;VSNLWKVESGKSKQAIPPKAWTWVEYPKGISYKVDSAGEWEWITILLVEFSAGGSVLRGRFGRYPGTEKLDETGHDDKNIGGWDGKVYHLHWAHTIKCDPSMPVGFWIWHDSKSPIVLDGRQIKAKKL
;
A
#
# COMPACT_ATOMS: atom_id res chain seq x y z
N VAL A 1 -12.15 -20.91 3.64
CA VAL A 1 -11.48 -19.63 3.89
C VAL A 1 -11.26 -18.94 2.55
N SER A 2 -11.79 -17.74 2.42
CA SER A 2 -11.63 -16.93 1.23
C SER A 2 -10.34 -16.13 1.29
N ASN A 3 -9.66 -16.03 0.16
CA ASN A 3 -8.46 -15.22 0.01
C ASN A 3 -8.62 -14.31 -1.20
N LEU A 4 -8.16 -13.10 -1.06
CA LEU A 4 -8.06 -12.16 -2.17
C LEU A 4 -6.59 -11.88 -2.43
N TRP A 5 -6.13 -12.19 -3.65
CA TRP A 5 -4.74 -12.06 -4.03
C TRP A 5 -4.58 -11.19 -5.25
N LYS A 6 -3.58 -10.35 -5.22
CA LYS A 6 -3.09 -9.69 -6.43
C LYS A 6 -1.58 -9.58 -6.35
N VAL A 7 -0.89 -10.23 -7.27
CA VAL A 7 0.57 -10.25 -7.34
C VAL A 7 1.02 -9.58 -8.61
N GLU A 8 2.02 -8.76 -8.50
CA GLU A 8 2.62 -8.10 -9.64
C GLU A 8 4.12 -8.23 -9.68
N SER A 9 4.62 -8.43 -10.86
CA SER A 9 6.04 -8.44 -11.12
C SER A 9 6.34 -7.34 -12.13
N GLY A 10 6.89 -6.27 -11.65
CA GLY A 10 7.64 -5.23 -12.31
C GLY A 10 7.46 -4.90 -13.79
N LYS A 11 6.29 -5.05 -14.36
CA LYS A 11 6.10 -4.69 -15.77
C LYS A 11 5.88 -3.22 -15.99
N SER A 12 5.26 -2.53 -15.07
CA SER A 12 5.09 -1.09 -15.12
C SER A 12 5.39 -0.52 -13.75
N LYS A 13 6.28 0.47 -13.74
CA LYS A 13 6.65 1.14 -12.51
C LYS A 13 5.69 2.29 -12.24
N GLN A 14 5.48 2.58 -10.97
CA GLN A 14 4.69 3.72 -10.55
C GLN A 14 5.57 4.71 -9.80
N ALA A 15 5.64 5.94 -10.28
CA ALA A 15 6.32 7.02 -9.57
C ALA A 15 5.36 7.63 -8.55
N ILE A 16 5.85 7.81 -7.32
CA ILE A 16 5.07 8.40 -6.23
C ILE A 16 5.70 9.76 -5.90
N PRO A 17 4.98 10.87 -6.12
CA PRO A 17 5.51 12.18 -5.81
C PRO A 17 5.67 12.37 -4.31
N PRO A 18 6.64 13.20 -3.87
CA PRO A 18 6.80 13.49 -2.44
C PRO A 18 5.66 14.35 -1.90
N LYS A 19 5.40 14.19 -0.61
CA LYS A 19 4.48 15.02 0.18
C LYS A 19 3.05 15.05 -0.34
N ALA A 20 2.60 13.94 -0.93
CA ALA A 20 1.22 13.79 -1.37
C ALA A 20 0.77 12.34 -1.16
N TRP A 21 -0.36 12.16 -0.49
CA TRP A 21 -0.94 10.83 -0.35
C TRP A 21 -1.37 10.32 -1.72
N THR A 22 -0.82 9.17 -2.11
CA THR A 22 -1.02 8.60 -3.45
C THR A 22 -1.47 7.15 -3.34
N TRP A 23 -2.49 6.79 -4.09
CA TRP A 23 -2.95 5.41 -4.16
C TRP A 23 -1.92 4.55 -4.90
N VAL A 24 -1.62 3.40 -4.32
CA VAL A 24 -0.76 2.41 -4.98
C VAL A 24 -1.58 1.74 -6.09
N GLU A 25 -1.05 1.77 -7.30
CA GLU A 25 -1.66 1.12 -8.45
C GLU A 25 -1.09 -0.29 -8.59
N TYR A 26 -1.94 -1.26 -8.33
CA TYR A 26 -1.61 -2.66 -8.58
C TYR A 26 -2.03 -3.00 -10.00
N PRO A 27 -1.37 -3.95 -10.68
CA PRO A 27 -1.64 -4.20 -12.09
C PRO A 27 -3.05 -4.57 -12.46
N LYS A 28 -3.82 -5.04 -11.53
CA LYS A 28 -5.23 -5.36 -11.78
C LYS A 28 -6.18 -4.37 -11.14
N GLY A 29 -5.67 -3.23 -10.66
CA GLY A 29 -6.50 -2.16 -10.13
C GLY A 29 -5.92 -1.49 -8.91
N ILE A 30 -6.62 -0.48 -8.42
CA ILE A 30 -6.22 0.31 -7.26
C ILE A 30 -6.89 -0.21 -5.99
N SER A 31 -8.07 -0.82 -6.11
CA SER A 31 -8.85 -1.28 -4.96
C SER A 31 -9.44 -2.65 -5.21
N TYR A 32 -9.73 -3.34 -4.13
CA TYR A 32 -10.27 -4.70 -4.16
C TYR A 32 -11.37 -4.85 -3.14
N LYS A 33 -12.34 -5.71 -3.45
CA LYS A 33 -13.47 -6.01 -2.57
C LYS A 33 -13.36 -7.46 -2.10
N VAL A 34 -13.69 -7.68 -0.84
CA VAL A 34 -13.80 -9.05 -0.30
C VAL A 34 -15.08 -9.71 -0.81
N ASP A 35 -15.14 -11.03 -0.73
CA ASP A 35 -16.30 -11.80 -1.21
C ASP A 35 -17.34 -12.07 -0.12
N SER A 36 -17.03 -11.77 1.13
CA SER A 36 -17.97 -11.94 2.24
C SER A 36 -17.65 -10.96 3.37
N ALA A 37 -18.66 -10.60 4.14
CA ALA A 37 -18.49 -9.70 5.27
C ALA A 37 -17.75 -10.40 6.42
N GLY A 38 -16.96 -9.62 7.17
CA GLY A 38 -16.24 -10.09 8.33
C GLY A 38 -14.93 -9.36 8.55
N GLU A 39 -14.10 -9.95 9.39
CA GLU A 39 -12.77 -9.43 9.64
C GLU A 39 -11.78 -10.08 8.68
N TRP A 40 -11.00 -9.25 8.01
CA TRP A 40 -10.01 -9.67 7.05
C TRP A 40 -8.65 -9.09 7.40
N GLU A 41 -7.61 -9.89 7.28
CA GLU A 41 -6.24 -9.40 7.35
C GLU A 41 -5.79 -8.99 5.96
N TRP A 42 -5.49 -7.70 5.82
CA TRP A 42 -4.97 -7.13 4.57
C TRP A 42 -3.46 -7.00 4.67
N ILE A 43 -2.77 -7.43 3.64
CA ILE A 43 -1.31 -7.35 3.56
C ILE A 43 -0.94 -6.77 2.20
N THR A 44 -0.04 -5.79 2.20
CA THR A 44 0.58 -5.32 0.97
C THR A 44 2.10 -5.39 1.09
N ILE A 45 2.74 -5.78 0.00
CA ILE A 45 4.20 -5.83 -0.11
C ILE A 45 4.59 -4.97 -1.30
N LEU A 46 5.52 -4.04 -1.07
CA LEU A 46 5.99 -3.12 -2.09
C LEU A 46 7.49 -3.23 -2.23
N LEU A 47 7.96 -3.29 -3.48
CA LEU A 47 9.37 -3.14 -3.83
C LEU A 47 9.56 -1.68 -4.22
N VAL A 48 10.32 -0.93 -3.44
CA VAL A 48 10.42 0.52 -3.56
C VAL A 48 11.85 0.93 -3.85
N GLU A 49 12.04 1.75 -4.88
CA GLU A 49 13.33 2.33 -5.25
C GLU A 49 13.40 3.77 -4.74
N PHE A 50 14.44 4.07 -3.98
CA PHE A 50 14.70 5.41 -3.44
C PHE A 50 15.91 6.03 -4.13
N SER A 51 15.77 7.27 -4.59
CA SER A 51 16.86 7.97 -5.29
C SER A 51 17.41 9.17 -4.52
N ALA A 52 16.67 9.74 -3.61
CA ALA A 52 17.10 10.92 -2.86
C ALA A 52 16.55 10.88 -1.44
N GLY A 53 17.24 11.56 -0.55
CA GLY A 53 17.01 11.52 0.88
C GLY A 53 15.60 11.81 1.33
N GLY A 54 15.18 11.06 2.30
CA GLY A 54 13.94 11.24 3.02
C GLY A 54 14.10 10.69 4.42
N SER A 55 13.10 10.83 5.25
CA SER A 55 13.12 10.32 6.63
C SER A 55 11.96 9.37 6.91
N VAL A 56 10.81 9.52 6.26
CA VAL A 56 9.66 8.69 6.55
C VAL A 56 8.86 8.34 5.30
N LEU A 57 8.41 7.10 5.25
CA LEU A 57 7.43 6.61 4.31
C LEU A 57 6.24 6.12 5.12
N ARG A 58 5.06 6.66 4.84
CA ARG A 58 3.82 6.31 5.54
C ARG A 58 2.91 5.52 4.65
N GLY A 59 2.29 4.48 5.19
CA GLY A 59 1.33 3.67 4.46
C GLY A 59 0.09 3.39 5.28
N ARG A 60 -1.06 3.31 4.62
CA ARG A 60 -2.31 2.90 5.25
C ARG A 60 -3.28 2.34 4.24
N PHE A 61 -4.11 1.42 4.69
CA PHE A 61 -5.25 0.96 3.92
C PHE A 61 -6.37 1.99 4.02
N GLY A 62 -7.08 2.21 2.94
CA GLY A 62 -8.15 3.18 2.88
C GLY A 62 -9.27 2.74 1.96
N ARG A 63 -10.43 3.36 2.11
CA ARG A 63 -11.58 3.11 1.24
C ARG A 63 -11.44 3.96 -0.02
N TYR A 64 -11.23 3.28 -1.13
CA TYR A 64 -11.06 3.96 -2.42
C TYR A 64 -12.41 4.35 -3.02
N PRO A 65 -12.60 5.53 -3.62
CA PRO A 65 -11.60 6.60 -3.86
C PRO A 65 -11.54 7.65 -2.76
N GLY A 66 -12.20 7.44 -1.65
CA GLY A 66 -12.26 8.40 -0.57
C GLY A 66 -10.96 8.52 0.22
N THR A 67 -10.99 9.29 1.30
CA THR A 67 -9.86 9.48 2.19
C THR A 67 -10.09 8.84 3.56
N GLU A 68 -11.11 8.02 3.66
CA GLU A 68 -11.55 7.42 4.90
C GLU A 68 -10.59 6.33 5.35
N LYS A 69 -10.20 6.40 6.62
CA LYS A 69 -9.40 5.34 7.24
C LYS A 69 -10.27 4.12 7.46
N LEU A 70 -9.67 2.94 7.29
CA LEU A 70 -10.34 1.68 7.55
C LEU A 70 -9.81 0.97 8.79
N ASP A 71 -8.73 1.49 9.39
CA ASP A 71 -8.18 0.97 10.63
C ASP A 71 -8.08 2.07 11.69
N GLU A 72 -8.07 1.67 12.96
CA GLU A 72 -7.99 2.58 14.10
C GLU A 72 -6.59 3.16 14.28
N THR A 73 -5.58 2.52 13.71
CA THR A 73 -4.19 2.90 13.93
C THR A 73 -3.73 4.04 13.03
N GLY A 74 -4.47 4.32 11.95
CA GLY A 74 -4.11 5.33 10.99
C GLY A 74 -3.07 4.82 9.99
N HIS A 75 -1.91 5.43 9.94
CA HIS A 75 -0.84 4.99 9.05
C HIS A 75 0.30 4.34 9.82
N ASP A 76 0.98 3.42 9.15
CA ASP A 76 2.21 2.82 9.62
C ASP A 76 3.40 3.53 8.97
N ASP A 77 4.35 3.97 9.78
CA ASP A 77 5.50 4.72 9.30
C ASP A 77 6.72 3.80 9.20
N LYS A 78 7.47 3.96 8.09
CA LYS A 78 8.78 3.34 7.91
C LYS A 78 9.83 4.42 7.96
N ASN A 79 10.87 4.20 8.76
CA ASN A 79 12.03 5.08 8.79
C ASN A 79 12.89 4.78 7.56
N ILE A 80 13.02 5.74 6.65
CA ILE A 80 13.76 5.58 5.40
C ILE A 80 15.04 6.44 5.35
N GLY A 81 15.47 6.94 6.49
CA GLY A 81 16.71 7.72 6.56
C GLY A 81 17.89 6.87 6.09
N GLY A 82 18.68 7.41 5.16
CA GLY A 82 19.85 6.72 4.62
C GLY A 82 19.57 5.69 3.53
N TRP A 83 18.36 5.63 2.98
CA TRP A 83 17.99 4.65 1.97
C TRP A 83 18.21 5.11 0.52
N ASP A 84 18.99 6.13 0.34
CA ASP A 84 19.25 6.72 -0.97
C ASP A 84 19.92 5.73 -1.93
N GLY A 85 19.44 5.67 -3.17
CA GLY A 85 20.01 4.84 -4.22
C GLY A 85 19.81 3.35 -4.02
N LYS A 86 18.89 2.93 -3.17
CA LYS A 86 18.66 1.53 -2.84
C LYS A 86 17.22 1.12 -3.10
N VAL A 87 17.03 -0.20 -3.15
CA VAL A 87 15.73 -0.84 -3.34
C VAL A 87 15.39 -1.64 -2.10
N TYR A 88 14.18 -1.50 -1.62
CA TYR A 88 13.72 -2.17 -0.40
C TYR A 88 12.41 -2.89 -0.59
N HIS A 89 12.28 -4.04 0.06
CA HIS A 89 11.01 -4.73 0.27
C HIS A 89 10.37 -4.19 1.54
N LEU A 90 9.16 -3.64 1.41
CA LEU A 90 8.40 -3.14 2.55
C LEU A 90 7.05 -3.83 2.59
N HIS A 91 6.54 -4.06 3.80
CA HIS A 91 5.21 -4.62 3.92
C HIS A 91 4.41 -3.92 5.02
N TRP A 92 3.10 -3.90 4.83
CA TRP A 92 2.13 -3.45 5.83
C TRP A 92 1.03 -4.49 5.95
N ALA A 93 0.53 -4.66 7.17
CA ALA A 93 -0.55 -5.58 7.46
C ALA A 93 -1.50 -4.99 8.49
N HIS A 94 -2.80 -5.08 8.23
CA HIS A 94 -3.83 -4.63 9.17
C HIS A 94 -5.05 -5.50 9.07
N THR A 95 -5.71 -5.72 10.21
CA THR A 95 -7.02 -6.36 10.26
C THR A 95 -8.10 -5.29 10.11
N ILE A 96 -8.98 -5.48 9.13
CA ILE A 96 -10.04 -4.54 8.79
C ILE A 96 -11.35 -5.29 8.72
N LYS A 97 -12.36 -4.76 9.40
CA LYS A 97 -13.73 -5.25 9.25
C LYS A 97 -14.30 -4.67 7.96
N CYS A 98 -14.66 -5.52 7.03
CA CYS A 98 -15.15 -5.09 5.73
C CYS A 98 -16.24 -6.02 5.19
N ASP A 99 -16.89 -5.57 4.15
CA ASP A 99 -17.92 -6.29 3.43
C ASP A 99 -17.74 -6.15 1.92
N PRO A 100 -18.47 -6.92 1.08
CA PRO A 100 -18.26 -6.88 -0.36
C PRO A 100 -18.53 -5.53 -1.04
N SER A 101 -19.13 -4.57 -0.36
CA SER A 101 -19.38 -3.24 -0.93
C SER A 101 -18.23 -2.26 -0.72
N MET A 102 -17.25 -2.62 0.10
CA MET A 102 -16.15 -1.72 0.48
C MET A 102 -14.92 -1.93 -0.40
N PRO A 103 -14.60 -1.00 -1.31
CA PRO A 103 -13.33 -1.08 -2.06
C PRO A 103 -12.18 -0.61 -1.18
N VAL A 104 -11.21 -1.50 -0.96
CA VAL A 104 -10.04 -1.25 -0.12
C VAL A 104 -8.81 -1.12 -1.00
N GLY A 105 -8.08 -0.03 -0.82
CA GLY A 105 -6.81 0.21 -1.47
C GLY A 105 -5.74 0.56 -0.46
N PHE A 106 -4.54 0.86 -0.94
CA PHE A 106 -3.43 1.24 -0.10
C PHE A 106 -2.86 2.59 -0.53
N TRP A 107 -2.67 3.48 0.42
CA TRP A 107 -2.12 4.83 0.23
C TRP A 107 -0.74 4.93 0.79
N ILE A 108 0.13 5.69 0.12
CA ILE A 108 1.44 6.02 0.65
C ILE A 108 1.73 7.52 0.54
N TRP A 109 2.59 7.97 1.45
CA TRP A 109 3.10 9.33 1.53
C TRP A 109 4.56 9.26 1.95
N HIS A 110 5.40 10.10 1.36
CA HIS A 110 6.81 10.16 1.78
C HIS A 110 7.33 11.59 1.69
N ASP A 111 8.44 11.83 2.38
CA ASP A 111 9.10 13.13 2.42
C ASP A 111 10.44 13.14 1.69
N SER A 112 10.70 12.19 0.82
CA SER A 112 11.92 12.19 0.01
C SER A 112 11.98 13.42 -0.89
N LYS A 113 13.20 13.79 -1.30
CA LYS A 113 13.40 15.00 -2.11
C LYS A 113 12.93 14.83 -3.55
N SER A 114 12.79 13.60 -4.01
CA SER A 114 12.32 13.29 -5.36
C SER A 114 11.33 12.13 -5.31
N PRO A 115 10.60 11.86 -6.40
CA PRO A 115 9.68 10.74 -6.43
C PRO A 115 10.37 9.43 -6.10
N ILE A 116 9.69 8.57 -5.35
CA ILE A 116 10.08 7.18 -5.19
C ILE A 116 9.39 6.36 -6.26
N VAL A 117 9.92 5.19 -6.56
CA VAL A 117 9.39 4.35 -7.63
C VAL A 117 8.98 3.01 -7.05
N LEU A 118 7.73 2.65 -7.25
CA LEU A 118 7.22 1.32 -6.92
C LEU A 118 7.44 0.40 -8.12
N ASP A 119 8.12 -0.72 -7.86
CA ASP A 119 8.35 -1.76 -8.86
C ASP A 119 7.41 -2.94 -8.60
N GLY A 120 7.86 -4.00 -7.95
CA GLY A 120 7.01 -5.11 -7.59
C GLY A 120 5.97 -4.73 -6.53
N ARG A 121 4.73 -5.16 -6.73
CA ARG A 121 3.62 -4.84 -5.83
C ARG A 121 2.70 -6.01 -5.65
N GLN A 122 2.29 -6.25 -4.42
CA GLN A 122 1.40 -7.33 -4.07
C GLN A 122 0.40 -6.85 -3.02
N ILE A 123 -0.85 -7.22 -3.19
CA ILE A 123 -1.87 -7.01 -2.16
C ILE A 123 -2.70 -8.27 -2.02
N LYS A 124 -3.02 -8.62 -0.79
CA LYS A 124 -3.88 -9.76 -0.50
C LYS A 124 -4.72 -9.51 0.74
N ALA A 125 -5.82 -10.23 0.85
CA ALA A 125 -6.63 -10.25 2.04
C ALA A 125 -7.03 -11.68 2.37
N LYS A 126 -6.99 -12.03 3.64
CA LYS A 126 -7.35 -13.34 4.14
C LYS A 126 -8.41 -13.17 5.22
N LYS A 127 -9.50 -13.89 5.10
CA LYS A 127 -10.57 -13.87 6.10
C LYS A 127 -10.11 -14.57 7.38
N LEU A 128 -10.32 -13.92 8.49
CA LEU A 128 -10.01 -14.44 9.82
C LEU A 128 -11.13 -15.33 10.36
#